data_655b80beff694f41988047a7dd9e6e2e
#
_entry.id   655b80beff694f41988047a7dd9e6e2e
#
_cell.length_a   1.000
_cell.length_b   1.000
_cell.length_c   1.000
_cell.angle_alpha   90.00
_cell.angle_beta   90.00
_cell.angle_gamma   90.00
#
_symmetry.space_group_name_H-M   'P 1'
#
loop_
_entity.id
_entity.type
_entity.pdbx_description
1 polymer ?
#
loop_
_entity_poly.entity_id
_entity_poly.type
_entity_poly.pdbx_seq_one_letter_code
_entity_poly.pdbx_strand_id
1 'polypeptide(L)'
;FQYPEKIVVAAGDTMELNPVVDSVCLYLYYNTWYGDGNSPIGINVYEIDRQGLQANARYASNLQLSDYCSLDKSTCASSYSKIVVPSAPTDSSYSTELETHVPMIRIKLSDDFAKRFFAIKDFSTQDAFNEQFKGLYICTDFGASNVLYVKDIAMTVYYHFTMLRPTATDSIIYDTKSFYANEEVRQVNRYVYPDRAEILQQYTQVKDTNYIISPANIYTSLTVRMDSIFNRIDEQLGNDSTLYSVYVNKANLVVDVLYSETSSDRPRDAWDAPATYMMLIKENQLDSFFVKNQLPSDTCAIVATLSARVDSLDNELYSYTYDLSTMLTQQLRSKENVSELRLALVPVSVTTNSSNSTITSIKQMQTISATRIRSANNSSDPMDIEMVYCSFNRTR
;
A
#
# COMPACT_ATOMS: atom_id res chain seq x y z
N PHE A 1 -11.85 -0.86 -29.03
CA PHE A 1 -13.02 -1.72 -29.24
C PHE A 1 -13.37 -1.72 -30.71
N GLN A 2 -12.87 -2.69 -31.47
CA GLN A 2 -13.35 -2.91 -32.85
C GLN A 2 -14.55 -3.87 -32.75
N TYR A 3 -15.74 -3.34 -32.89
CA TYR A 3 -16.89 -4.15 -33.16
C TYR A 3 -16.83 -4.52 -34.67
N PRO A 4 -17.04 -5.77 -35.03
CA PRO A 4 -17.23 -6.09 -36.43
C PRO A 4 -18.46 -5.31 -36.93
N GLU A 5 -18.31 -4.56 -38.02
CA GLU A 5 -19.42 -3.80 -38.59
C GLU A 5 -20.54 -4.72 -39.12
N LYS A 6 -20.20 -5.96 -39.44
CA LYS A 6 -21.12 -6.99 -39.94
C LYS A 6 -20.71 -8.39 -39.49
N ILE A 7 -21.66 -9.15 -38.98
CA ILE A 7 -21.48 -10.58 -38.72
C ILE A 7 -22.44 -11.35 -39.63
N VAL A 8 -21.91 -12.33 -40.36
CA VAL A 8 -22.73 -13.28 -41.11
C VAL A 8 -23.09 -14.43 -40.19
N VAL A 9 -24.35 -14.56 -39.81
CA VAL A 9 -24.82 -15.54 -38.82
C VAL A 9 -25.34 -16.82 -39.45
N ALA A 10 -25.90 -16.75 -40.66
CA ALA A 10 -26.33 -17.90 -41.50
C ALA A 10 -26.40 -17.48 -42.97
N ALA A 11 -26.51 -18.45 -43.88
CA ALA A 11 -26.56 -18.18 -45.31
C ALA A 11 -27.76 -17.27 -45.65
N GLY A 12 -27.48 -15.99 -45.85
CA GLY A 12 -28.48 -14.97 -46.25
C GLY A 12 -28.79 -13.91 -45.17
N ASP A 13 -28.45 -14.11 -43.89
CA ASP A 13 -28.69 -13.11 -42.83
C ASP A 13 -27.42 -12.27 -42.62
N THR A 14 -27.53 -10.97 -42.86
CA THR A 14 -26.47 -10.02 -42.60
C THR A 14 -26.87 -9.20 -41.37
N MET A 15 -26.06 -9.27 -40.30
CA MET A 15 -26.19 -8.36 -39.17
C MET A 15 -25.47 -7.04 -39.47
N GLU A 16 -26.22 -5.95 -39.58
CA GLU A 16 -25.65 -4.64 -39.39
C GLU A 16 -25.53 -4.39 -37.88
N LEU A 17 -24.29 -4.32 -37.40
CA LEU A 17 -24.03 -4.01 -36.00
C LEU A 17 -23.97 -2.49 -35.84
N ASN A 18 -25.06 -1.91 -35.42
CA ASN A 18 -25.10 -0.56 -34.90
C ASN A 18 -25.20 -0.66 -33.37
N PRO A 19 -24.08 -0.87 -32.67
CA PRO A 19 -24.11 -1.01 -31.22
C PRO A 19 -24.48 0.31 -30.57
N VAL A 20 -25.38 0.23 -29.59
CA VAL A 20 -25.82 1.35 -28.77
C VAL A 20 -25.39 1.11 -27.34
N VAL A 21 -24.71 2.08 -26.71
CA VAL A 21 -24.34 1.99 -25.31
C VAL A 21 -25.57 2.19 -24.44
N ASP A 22 -25.78 1.28 -23.49
CA ASP A 22 -26.85 1.34 -22.50
C ASP A 22 -26.37 2.03 -21.23
N SER A 23 -25.20 1.67 -20.75
CA SER A 23 -24.58 2.27 -19.58
C SER A 23 -23.11 1.88 -19.43
N VAL A 24 -22.38 2.66 -18.66
CA VAL A 24 -21.06 2.30 -18.13
C VAL A 24 -21.14 2.29 -16.62
N CYS A 25 -20.69 1.21 -16.01
CA CYS A 25 -20.66 1.06 -14.56
C CYS A 25 -19.22 0.81 -14.09
N LEU A 26 -18.86 1.51 -13.02
CA LEU A 26 -17.63 1.29 -12.29
C LEU A 26 -17.93 0.41 -11.07
N TYR A 27 -17.12 -0.61 -10.87
CA TYR A 27 -17.22 -1.55 -9.75
C TYR A 27 -15.97 -1.46 -8.89
N LEU A 28 -16.14 -1.17 -7.62
CA LEU A 28 -15.10 -1.12 -6.62
C LEU A 28 -15.28 -2.34 -5.70
N TYR A 29 -14.44 -3.36 -5.86
CA TYR A 29 -14.45 -4.55 -5.02
C TYR A 29 -13.57 -4.34 -3.81
N TYR A 30 -14.07 -4.63 -2.61
CA TYR A 30 -13.33 -4.53 -1.36
C TYR A 30 -13.57 -5.76 -0.49
N ASN A 31 -12.63 -6.09 0.37
CA ASN A 31 -12.78 -7.20 1.33
C ASN A 31 -12.73 -6.71 2.78
N THR A 32 -12.12 -5.55 3.00
CA THR A 32 -11.97 -4.97 4.33
C THR A 32 -12.14 -3.45 4.27
N TRP A 33 -12.43 -2.88 5.41
CA TRP A 33 -12.52 -1.43 5.61
C TRP A 33 -11.99 -1.06 6.98
N TYR A 34 -11.77 0.22 7.18
CA TYR A 34 -11.44 0.83 8.45
C TYR A 34 -12.55 1.80 8.85
N GLY A 35 -12.91 1.85 10.13
CA GLY A 35 -13.96 2.72 10.66
C GLY A 35 -15.32 2.04 10.82
N ASP A 36 -16.38 2.84 11.00
CA ASP A 36 -17.74 2.34 11.26
C ASP A 36 -18.40 1.85 9.97
N GLY A 37 -18.48 0.52 9.82
CA GLY A 37 -19.14 -0.11 8.67
C GLY A 37 -20.65 0.18 8.51
N ASN A 38 -21.28 0.87 9.45
CA ASN A 38 -22.68 1.30 9.36
C ASN A 38 -22.85 2.73 8.85
N SER A 39 -21.77 3.51 8.82
CA SER A 39 -21.80 4.87 8.30
C SER A 39 -21.80 4.88 6.78
N PRO A 40 -22.65 5.71 6.14
CA PRO A 40 -22.67 5.82 4.69
C PRO A 40 -21.43 6.55 4.19
N ILE A 41 -20.98 6.19 2.99
CA ILE A 41 -19.90 6.87 2.27
C ILE A 41 -20.42 7.46 0.96
N GLY A 42 -20.09 8.71 0.67
CA GLY A 42 -20.33 9.36 -0.62
C GLY A 42 -19.09 9.26 -1.49
N ILE A 43 -19.27 8.88 -2.75
CA ILE A 43 -18.18 8.71 -3.71
C ILE A 43 -18.45 9.55 -4.95
N ASN A 44 -17.47 10.36 -5.33
CA ASN A 44 -17.46 11.08 -6.59
C ASN A 44 -16.42 10.47 -7.53
N VAL A 45 -16.75 10.43 -8.81
CA VAL A 45 -15.86 9.98 -9.88
C VAL A 45 -15.66 11.11 -10.87
N TYR A 46 -14.42 11.50 -11.09
CA TYR A 46 -14.02 12.54 -12.05
C TYR A 46 -13.19 11.94 -13.17
N GLU A 47 -13.38 12.45 -14.38
CA GLU A 47 -12.52 12.11 -15.50
C GLU A 47 -11.22 12.92 -15.43
N ILE A 48 -10.09 12.28 -15.70
CA ILE A 48 -8.81 12.96 -15.85
C ILE A 48 -8.80 13.64 -17.23
N ASP A 49 -8.99 14.94 -17.25
CA ASP A 49 -9.20 15.73 -18.46
C ASP A 49 -7.99 16.57 -18.90
N ARG A 50 -6.95 16.66 -18.05
CA ARG A 50 -5.76 17.47 -18.30
C ARG A 50 -4.55 16.62 -18.63
N GLN A 51 -3.74 16.28 -17.65
CA GLN A 51 -2.54 15.47 -17.81
C GLN A 51 -2.81 14.02 -17.39
N GLY A 52 -2.49 13.05 -18.25
CA GLY A 52 -2.52 11.63 -17.90
C GLY A 52 -1.31 11.20 -17.07
N LEU A 53 -1.44 10.09 -16.36
CA LEU A 53 -0.34 9.48 -15.62
C LEU A 53 0.65 8.82 -16.58
N GLN A 54 1.92 9.20 -16.46
CA GLN A 54 3.00 8.67 -17.30
C GLN A 54 3.52 7.33 -16.76
N ALA A 55 3.81 6.38 -17.65
CA ALA A 55 4.22 5.03 -17.28
C ALA A 55 5.50 4.99 -16.44
N ASN A 56 6.47 5.85 -16.73
CA ASN A 56 7.78 5.85 -16.09
C ASN A 56 7.95 6.99 -15.05
N ALA A 57 6.90 7.75 -14.76
CA ALA A 57 6.96 8.82 -13.77
C ALA A 57 6.72 8.28 -12.35
N ARG A 58 7.28 8.99 -11.38
CA ARG A 58 7.03 8.79 -9.95
C ARG A 58 6.07 9.84 -9.47
N TYR A 59 5.09 9.42 -8.70
CA TYR A 59 4.05 10.28 -8.15
C TYR A 59 4.13 10.27 -6.63
N ALA A 60 4.19 11.46 -6.05
CA ALA A 60 4.03 11.61 -4.61
C ALA A 60 2.54 11.47 -4.24
N SER A 61 2.28 10.93 -3.05
CA SER A 61 0.90 10.74 -2.55
C SER A 61 0.12 12.05 -2.36
N ASN A 62 0.78 13.19 -2.33
CA ASN A 62 0.18 14.52 -2.21
C ASN A 62 0.11 15.29 -3.55
N LEU A 63 0.09 14.60 -4.68
CA LEU A 63 0.04 15.21 -6.01
C LEU A 63 -1.09 16.27 -6.12
N GLN A 64 -0.84 17.32 -6.92
CA GLN A 64 -1.80 18.39 -7.14
C GLN A 64 -2.85 17.96 -8.15
N LEU A 65 -4.10 17.80 -7.70
CA LEU A 65 -5.20 17.35 -8.57
C LEU A 65 -5.48 18.31 -9.72
N SER A 66 -5.30 19.62 -9.52
CA SER A 66 -5.49 20.64 -10.54
C SER A 66 -4.68 20.41 -11.81
N ASP A 67 -3.58 19.66 -11.74
CA ASP A 67 -2.76 19.34 -12.91
C ASP A 67 -3.38 18.21 -13.75
N TYR A 68 -4.26 17.40 -13.18
CA TYR A 68 -4.81 16.19 -13.77
C TYR A 68 -6.28 16.31 -14.12
N CYS A 69 -7.10 16.91 -13.26
CA CYS A 69 -8.53 17.01 -13.51
C CYS A 69 -9.14 18.32 -13.02
N SER A 70 -10.24 18.69 -13.67
CA SER A 70 -11.10 19.83 -13.31
C SER A 70 -12.25 19.30 -12.45
N LEU A 71 -12.17 19.49 -11.15
CA LEU A 71 -13.18 19.00 -10.20
C LEU A 71 -14.56 19.64 -10.41
N ASP A 72 -14.62 20.80 -11.05
CA ASP A 72 -15.89 21.50 -11.28
C ASP A 72 -16.65 21.01 -12.53
N LYS A 73 -15.96 20.40 -13.48
CA LYS A 73 -16.52 20.11 -14.82
C LYS A 73 -16.45 18.65 -15.23
N SER A 74 -15.56 17.88 -14.63
CA SER A 74 -15.25 16.51 -15.07
C SER A 74 -15.93 15.44 -14.24
N THR A 75 -16.88 15.81 -13.38
CA THR A 75 -17.64 14.84 -12.60
C THR A 75 -18.44 13.94 -13.54
N CYS A 76 -18.13 12.66 -13.56
CA CYS A 76 -18.86 11.67 -14.35
C CYS A 76 -19.80 10.80 -13.51
N ALA A 77 -19.65 10.76 -12.20
CA ALA A 77 -20.65 10.12 -11.33
C ALA A 77 -20.51 10.56 -9.86
N SER A 78 -21.63 10.47 -9.17
CA SER A 78 -21.75 10.59 -7.72
C SER A 78 -22.62 9.45 -7.19
N SER A 79 -22.19 8.79 -6.12
CA SER A 79 -22.91 7.67 -5.53
C SER A 79 -22.76 7.66 -4.01
N TYR A 80 -23.79 7.16 -3.35
CA TYR A 80 -23.81 6.95 -1.92
C TYR A 80 -23.98 5.45 -1.65
N SER A 81 -23.13 4.90 -0.81
CA SER A 81 -23.19 3.49 -0.45
C SER A 81 -22.99 3.31 1.05
N LYS A 82 -23.53 2.22 1.56
CA LYS A 82 -23.35 1.81 2.94
C LYS A 82 -22.23 0.76 2.98
N ILE A 83 -21.24 1.00 3.83
CA ILE A 83 -20.14 0.06 4.02
C ILE A 83 -20.56 -0.95 5.07
N VAL A 84 -21.00 -2.10 4.65
CA VAL A 84 -21.32 -3.24 5.52
C VAL A 84 -20.95 -4.53 4.82
N VAL A 85 -20.78 -5.59 5.58
CA VAL A 85 -20.85 -6.94 5.01
C VAL A 85 -22.22 -7.06 4.33
N PRO A 86 -22.28 -7.21 3.01
CA PRO A 86 -23.55 -7.15 2.30
C PRO A 86 -24.45 -8.28 2.77
N SER A 87 -25.65 -7.90 3.22
CA SER A 87 -26.70 -8.84 3.54
C SER A 87 -27.54 -9.21 2.31
N ALA A 88 -27.36 -8.47 1.21
CA ALA A 88 -28.11 -8.64 0.00
C ALA A 88 -27.20 -8.94 -1.21
N PRO A 89 -27.60 -9.83 -2.13
CA PRO A 89 -26.81 -10.15 -3.32
C PRO A 89 -26.55 -8.95 -4.27
N THR A 90 -27.35 -7.89 -4.14
CA THR A 90 -27.20 -6.67 -4.97
C THR A 90 -25.94 -5.87 -4.66
N ASP A 91 -25.39 -6.02 -3.44
CA ASP A 91 -24.22 -5.27 -2.97
C ASP A 91 -22.94 -6.11 -3.04
N SER A 92 -23.00 -7.25 -3.69
CA SER A 92 -21.86 -8.17 -3.83
C SER A 92 -21.93 -8.93 -5.15
N SER A 93 -20.78 -9.41 -5.62
CA SER A 93 -20.69 -10.38 -6.70
C SER A 93 -20.16 -11.71 -6.17
N TYR A 94 -20.68 -12.82 -6.70
CA TYR A 94 -20.21 -14.14 -6.32
C TYR A 94 -18.81 -14.39 -6.93
N SER A 95 -17.86 -14.76 -6.09
CA SER A 95 -16.53 -15.19 -6.50
C SER A 95 -16.45 -16.71 -6.50
N THR A 96 -16.19 -17.31 -7.67
CA THR A 96 -16.00 -18.75 -7.82
C THR A 96 -14.72 -19.26 -7.14
N GLU A 97 -13.70 -18.42 -7.05
CA GLU A 97 -12.43 -18.78 -6.39
C GLU A 97 -12.56 -18.85 -4.87
N LEU A 98 -13.36 -17.95 -4.30
CA LEU A 98 -13.56 -17.86 -2.85
C LEU A 98 -14.83 -18.58 -2.38
N GLU A 99 -15.65 -19.08 -3.31
CA GLU A 99 -16.96 -19.67 -3.04
C GLU A 99 -17.88 -18.79 -2.16
N THR A 100 -17.74 -17.46 -2.31
CA THR A 100 -18.46 -16.48 -1.49
C THR A 100 -18.79 -15.23 -2.29
N HIS A 101 -19.63 -14.38 -1.70
CA HIS A 101 -19.93 -13.07 -2.25
C HIS A 101 -18.86 -12.04 -1.83
N VAL A 102 -18.29 -11.35 -2.83
CA VAL A 102 -17.32 -10.27 -2.61
C VAL A 102 -18.06 -8.94 -2.55
N PRO A 103 -17.93 -8.16 -1.46
CA PRO A 103 -18.53 -6.84 -1.35
C PRO A 103 -18.09 -5.92 -2.48
N MET A 104 -19.04 -5.15 -3.02
CA MET A 104 -18.73 -4.19 -4.08
C MET A 104 -19.59 -2.93 -3.98
N ILE A 105 -19.05 -1.83 -4.48
CA ILE A 105 -19.79 -0.61 -4.77
C ILE A 105 -19.95 -0.51 -6.28
N ARG A 106 -21.19 -0.47 -6.77
CA ARG A 106 -21.50 -0.25 -8.16
C ARG A 106 -21.88 1.21 -8.39
N ILE A 107 -21.18 1.88 -9.29
CA ILE A 107 -21.38 3.28 -9.63
C ILE A 107 -21.73 3.37 -11.11
N LYS A 108 -22.95 3.78 -11.42
CA LYS A 108 -23.32 4.10 -12.81
C LYS A 108 -22.70 5.43 -13.20
N LEU A 109 -21.88 5.45 -14.24
CA LEU A 109 -21.31 6.67 -14.80
C LEU A 109 -22.37 7.41 -15.65
N SER A 110 -22.15 8.71 -15.88
CA SER A 110 -23.09 9.54 -16.62
C SER A 110 -23.28 9.06 -18.06
N ASP A 111 -24.45 9.27 -18.61
CA ASP A 111 -24.74 8.86 -19.99
C ASP A 111 -23.86 9.61 -21.00
N ASP A 112 -23.45 10.84 -20.71
CA ASP A 112 -22.51 11.61 -21.53
C ASP A 112 -21.11 10.97 -21.53
N PHE A 113 -20.62 10.56 -20.37
CA PHE A 113 -19.36 9.80 -20.27
C PHE A 113 -19.48 8.48 -21.05
N ALA A 114 -20.57 7.74 -20.85
CA ALA A 114 -20.79 6.48 -21.50
C ALA A 114 -20.75 6.58 -23.03
N LYS A 115 -21.42 7.60 -23.59
CA LYS A 115 -21.42 7.85 -25.05
C LYS A 115 -20.03 8.23 -25.57
N ARG A 116 -19.31 9.10 -24.86
CA ARG A 116 -17.95 9.50 -25.27
C ARG A 116 -16.96 8.35 -25.19
N PHE A 117 -16.99 7.58 -24.10
CA PHE A 117 -16.13 6.41 -23.94
C PHE A 117 -16.41 5.34 -24.98
N PHE A 118 -17.68 5.05 -25.27
CA PHE A 118 -18.10 4.09 -26.26
C PHE A 118 -17.74 4.51 -27.70
N ALA A 119 -17.63 5.81 -27.97
CA ALA A 119 -17.23 6.35 -29.26
C ALA A 119 -15.72 6.23 -29.55
N ILE A 120 -14.89 5.85 -28.58
CA ILE A 120 -13.44 5.62 -28.77
C ILE A 120 -13.26 4.44 -29.72
N LYS A 121 -12.59 4.67 -30.85
CA LYS A 121 -12.38 3.66 -31.90
C LYS A 121 -10.93 3.22 -32.04
N ASP A 122 -9.99 4.08 -31.67
CA ASP A 122 -8.56 3.80 -31.81
C ASP A 122 -8.00 3.13 -30.56
N PHE A 123 -7.78 1.84 -30.65
CA PHE A 123 -7.13 0.98 -29.67
C PHE A 123 -5.87 0.33 -30.25
N SER A 124 -5.32 0.92 -31.30
CA SER A 124 -4.16 0.35 -31.99
C SER A 124 -2.91 0.32 -31.12
N THR A 125 -2.76 1.31 -30.25
CA THR A 125 -1.69 1.39 -29.26
C THR A 125 -2.21 1.92 -27.92
N GLN A 126 -1.50 1.63 -26.83
CA GLN A 126 -1.83 2.18 -25.51
C GLN A 126 -1.78 3.72 -25.50
N ASP A 127 -0.85 4.32 -26.22
CA ASP A 127 -0.72 5.77 -26.29
C ASP A 127 -1.92 6.40 -27.00
N ALA A 128 -2.37 5.84 -28.14
CA ALA A 128 -3.56 6.31 -28.85
C ALA A 128 -4.83 6.22 -27.98
N PHE A 129 -4.95 5.17 -27.19
CA PHE A 129 -6.03 5.05 -26.20
C PHE A 129 -5.92 6.09 -25.09
N ASN A 130 -4.71 6.27 -24.52
CA ASN A 130 -4.46 7.21 -23.42
C ASN A 130 -4.68 8.69 -23.82
N GLU A 131 -4.52 9.03 -25.10
CA GLU A 131 -4.85 10.37 -25.60
C GLU A 131 -6.35 10.64 -25.54
N GLN A 132 -7.18 9.62 -25.75
CA GLN A 132 -8.64 9.72 -25.74
C GLN A 132 -9.25 9.51 -24.35
N PHE A 133 -8.64 8.66 -23.54
CA PHE A 133 -9.06 8.38 -22.17
C PHE A 133 -7.85 8.30 -21.22
N LYS A 134 -7.70 9.31 -20.38
CA LYS A 134 -6.55 9.46 -19.48
C LYS A 134 -6.73 8.79 -18.13
N GLY A 135 -7.96 8.36 -17.81
CA GLY A 135 -8.31 7.68 -16.59
C GLY A 135 -9.38 8.36 -15.75
N LEU A 136 -9.60 7.83 -14.56
CA LEU A 136 -10.59 8.31 -13.60
C LEU A 136 -9.92 8.67 -12.26
N TYR A 137 -10.43 9.72 -11.63
CA TYR A 137 -10.14 10.06 -10.25
C TYR A 137 -11.37 9.76 -9.39
N ILE A 138 -11.19 8.88 -8.42
CA ILE A 138 -12.24 8.44 -7.50
C ILE A 138 -11.91 9.03 -6.13
N CYS A 139 -12.86 9.70 -5.51
CA CYS A 139 -12.68 10.26 -4.18
C CYS A 139 -13.96 10.17 -3.35
N THR A 140 -13.81 10.30 -2.05
CA THR A 140 -14.92 10.43 -1.13
C THR A 140 -15.39 11.87 -1.08
N ASP A 141 -16.71 12.05 -1.02
CA ASP A 141 -17.38 13.34 -0.84
C ASP A 141 -17.73 13.57 0.65
N PHE A 142 -18.29 12.53 1.27
CA PHE A 142 -18.52 12.50 2.71
C PHE A 142 -18.35 11.07 3.26
N GLY A 143 -18.45 10.88 4.55
CA GLY A 143 -18.21 9.60 5.22
C GLY A 143 -16.82 9.56 5.85
N ALA A 144 -16.44 10.64 6.52
CA ALA A 144 -15.08 10.86 7.06
C ALA A 144 -14.58 9.80 8.05
N SER A 145 -15.46 8.89 8.50
CA SER A 145 -15.11 7.85 9.48
C SER A 145 -14.66 6.54 8.85
N ASN A 146 -14.68 6.45 7.51
CA ASN A 146 -14.49 5.17 6.83
C ASN A 146 -13.42 5.24 5.74
N VAL A 147 -12.60 4.19 5.66
CA VAL A 147 -11.65 3.96 4.56
C VAL A 147 -11.90 2.56 3.99
N LEU A 148 -12.23 2.49 2.71
CA LEU A 148 -12.35 1.23 1.99
C LEU A 148 -11.01 0.79 1.42
N TYR A 149 -10.64 -0.45 1.67
CA TYR A 149 -9.50 -1.08 1.01
C TYR A 149 -9.98 -1.76 -0.28
N VAL A 150 -9.99 -0.97 -1.36
CA VAL A 150 -10.40 -1.47 -2.68
C VAL A 150 -9.32 -2.39 -3.21
N LYS A 151 -9.69 -3.64 -3.48
CA LYS A 151 -8.80 -4.68 -3.96
C LYS A 151 -8.73 -4.71 -5.49
N ASP A 152 -9.90 -4.65 -6.13
CA ASP A 152 -10.03 -4.73 -7.58
C ASP A 152 -11.00 -3.65 -8.08
N ILE A 153 -10.73 -3.13 -9.26
CA ILE A 153 -11.59 -2.15 -9.94
C ILE A 153 -11.90 -2.66 -11.33
N ALA A 154 -13.19 -2.68 -11.67
CA ALA A 154 -13.63 -2.98 -13.02
C ALA A 154 -14.54 -1.87 -13.54
N MET A 155 -14.37 -1.50 -14.81
CA MET A 155 -15.30 -0.65 -15.55
C MET A 155 -15.94 -1.46 -16.65
N THR A 156 -17.27 -1.62 -16.57
CA THR A 156 -18.01 -2.46 -17.51
C THR A 156 -18.94 -1.59 -18.36
N VAL A 157 -18.78 -1.74 -19.66
CA VAL A 157 -19.66 -1.14 -20.68
C VAL A 157 -20.75 -2.13 -20.99
N TYR A 158 -21.99 -1.70 -20.87
CA TYR A 158 -23.20 -2.44 -21.27
C TYR A 158 -23.71 -1.82 -22.55
N TYR A 159 -23.96 -2.65 -23.54
CA TYR A 159 -24.43 -2.21 -24.84
C TYR A 159 -25.32 -3.27 -25.49
N HIS A 160 -26.09 -2.85 -26.47
CA HIS A 160 -26.87 -3.75 -27.28
C HIS A 160 -26.70 -3.43 -28.75
N PHE A 161 -27.05 -4.39 -29.60
CA PHE A 161 -27.18 -4.22 -31.04
C PHE A 161 -28.45 -4.92 -31.55
N THR A 162 -29.03 -4.38 -32.59
CA THR A 162 -30.21 -4.93 -33.19
C THR A 162 -29.82 -5.85 -34.33
N MET A 163 -30.25 -7.12 -34.28
CA MET A 163 -30.12 -8.06 -35.36
C MET A 163 -31.32 -7.91 -36.29
N LEU A 164 -31.10 -7.37 -37.48
CA LEU A 164 -32.10 -7.29 -38.53
C LEU A 164 -32.23 -8.66 -39.21
N ARG A 165 -33.45 -9.21 -39.22
CA ARG A 165 -33.74 -10.47 -39.85
C ARG A 165 -34.67 -10.26 -41.05
N PRO A 166 -34.27 -10.63 -42.28
CA PRO A 166 -35.11 -10.40 -43.48
C PRO A 166 -36.45 -11.13 -43.44
N THR A 167 -36.53 -12.23 -42.67
CA THR A 167 -37.71 -13.13 -42.68
C THR A 167 -38.31 -13.35 -41.30
N ALA A 168 -37.83 -12.67 -40.25
CA ALA A 168 -38.29 -12.83 -38.90
C ALA A 168 -38.30 -11.47 -38.14
N THR A 169 -38.86 -11.46 -36.94
CA THR A 169 -38.82 -10.27 -36.08
C THR A 169 -37.38 -9.94 -35.66
N ASP A 170 -37.02 -8.66 -35.71
CA ASP A 170 -35.73 -8.16 -35.23
C ASP A 170 -35.49 -8.57 -33.77
N SER A 171 -34.26 -8.95 -33.46
CA SER A 171 -33.85 -9.33 -32.12
C SER A 171 -32.85 -8.36 -31.54
N ILE A 172 -33.01 -7.97 -30.29
CA ILE A 172 -32.05 -7.18 -29.56
C ILE A 172 -31.10 -8.13 -28.80
N ILE A 173 -29.81 -7.97 -29.05
CA ILE A 173 -28.76 -8.75 -28.39
C ILE A 173 -28.01 -7.83 -27.46
N TYR A 174 -27.96 -8.19 -26.18
CA TYR A 174 -27.21 -7.47 -25.14
C TYR A 174 -25.85 -8.12 -24.95
N ASP A 175 -24.84 -7.29 -24.78
CA ASP A 175 -23.47 -7.74 -24.53
C ASP A 175 -22.76 -6.78 -23.56
N THR A 176 -21.63 -7.20 -23.01
CA THR A 176 -20.85 -6.43 -22.06
C THR A 176 -19.36 -6.53 -22.34
N LYS A 177 -18.63 -5.45 -21.99
CA LYS A 177 -17.18 -5.47 -22.01
C LYS A 177 -16.63 -4.85 -20.76
N SER A 178 -15.75 -5.58 -20.07
CA SER A 178 -15.11 -5.12 -18.83
C SER A 178 -13.64 -4.78 -19.06
N PHE A 179 -13.21 -3.71 -18.40
CA PHE A 179 -11.84 -3.24 -18.30
C PHE A 179 -11.43 -3.30 -16.84
N TYR A 180 -10.30 -3.92 -16.54
CA TYR A 180 -9.81 -4.11 -15.18
C TYR A 180 -8.60 -3.22 -14.92
N ALA A 181 -8.56 -2.60 -13.75
CA ALA A 181 -7.37 -1.92 -13.26
C ALA A 181 -6.44 -2.95 -12.61
N ASN A 182 -5.67 -3.65 -13.44
CA ASN A 182 -4.65 -4.62 -13.04
C ASN A 182 -3.27 -3.94 -12.83
N GLU A 183 -2.21 -4.73 -12.68
CA GLU A 183 -0.85 -4.22 -12.47
C GLU A 183 -0.28 -3.41 -13.66
N GLU A 184 -0.83 -3.57 -14.86
CA GLU A 184 -0.43 -2.82 -16.05
C GLU A 184 -1.05 -1.42 -16.09
N VAL A 185 -2.15 -1.21 -15.37
CA VAL A 185 -2.82 0.09 -15.28
C VAL A 185 -2.17 0.94 -14.21
N ARG A 186 -1.74 2.15 -14.57
CA ARG A 186 -1.15 3.08 -13.61
C ARG A 186 -2.18 3.51 -12.57
N GLN A 187 -1.87 3.25 -11.30
CA GLN A 187 -2.70 3.59 -10.15
C GLN A 187 -1.89 4.43 -9.15
N VAL A 188 -2.50 5.47 -8.61
CA VAL A 188 -1.88 6.34 -7.61
C VAL A 188 -2.89 6.62 -6.51
N ASN A 189 -2.55 6.30 -5.28
CA ASN A 189 -3.31 6.69 -4.10
C ASN A 189 -2.90 8.08 -3.66
N ARG A 190 -3.88 8.98 -3.52
CA ARG A 190 -3.65 10.33 -3.04
C ARG A 190 -4.07 10.45 -1.58
N TYR A 191 -3.12 10.87 -0.74
CA TYR A 191 -3.34 11.15 0.67
C TYR A 191 -3.03 12.61 0.96
N VAL A 192 -3.97 13.30 1.59
CA VAL A 192 -3.80 14.68 2.04
C VAL A 192 -3.87 14.68 3.56
N TYR A 193 -2.83 15.17 4.18
CA TYR A 193 -2.78 15.38 5.61
C TYR A 193 -2.80 16.89 5.85
N PRO A 194 -3.96 17.47 6.18
CA PRO A 194 -3.99 18.84 6.66
C PRO A 194 -3.12 18.91 7.91
N ASP A 195 -2.42 20.00 8.10
CA ASP A 195 -1.61 20.28 9.30
C ASP A 195 -0.47 19.27 9.57
N ARG A 196 0.06 18.61 8.51
CA ARG A 196 1.15 17.64 8.64
C ARG A 196 2.35 18.15 9.44
N ALA A 197 2.71 19.42 9.26
CA ALA A 197 3.85 20.04 9.98
C ALA A 197 3.58 20.13 11.49
N GLU A 198 2.37 20.50 11.88
CA GLU A 198 1.96 20.59 13.29
C GLU A 198 1.89 19.20 13.94
N ILE A 199 1.34 18.21 13.21
CA ILE A 199 1.28 16.82 13.67
C ILE A 199 2.69 16.26 13.89
N LEU A 200 3.61 16.48 12.95
CA LEU A 200 5.01 16.06 13.10
C LEU A 200 5.67 16.75 14.29
N GLN A 201 5.42 18.06 14.49
CA GLN A 201 5.95 18.80 15.63
C GLN A 201 5.42 18.23 16.97
N GLN A 202 4.15 17.88 17.06
CA GLN A 202 3.59 17.25 18.25
C GLN A 202 4.28 15.92 18.58
N TYR A 203 4.50 15.06 17.57
CA TYR A 203 5.18 13.77 17.77
C TYR A 203 6.65 13.93 18.19
N THR A 204 7.35 14.95 17.70
CA THR A 204 8.75 15.19 18.07
C THR A 204 8.92 15.78 19.47
N GLN A 205 7.86 16.33 20.07
CA GLN A 205 7.89 16.84 21.44
C GLN A 205 7.76 15.75 22.51
N VAL A 206 7.28 14.56 22.15
CA VAL A 206 7.14 13.44 23.09
C VAL A 206 8.49 12.75 23.22
N LYS A 207 9.10 12.81 24.42
CA LYS A 207 10.48 12.31 24.62
C LYS A 207 10.58 10.80 24.77
N ASP A 208 9.56 10.17 25.36
CA ASP A 208 9.62 8.75 25.74
C ASP A 208 8.98 7.81 24.72
N THR A 209 8.35 8.36 23.70
CA THR A 209 7.60 7.60 22.68
C THR A 209 7.88 8.12 21.29
N ASN A 210 8.08 7.19 20.37
CA ASN A 210 8.16 7.49 18.95
C ASN A 210 6.98 6.85 18.20
N TYR A 211 6.65 7.42 17.05
CA TYR A 211 5.48 7.05 16.26
C TYR A 211 5.86 6.60 14.86
N ILE A 212 5.17 5.57 14.40
CA ILE A 212 5.28 5.05 13.03
C ILE A 212 3.86 4.93 12.49
N ILE A 213 3.52 5.71 11.46
CA ILE A 213 2.13 5.85 10.99
C ILE A 213 2.05 5.58 9.48
N SER A 214 1.19 4.64 9.12
CA SER A 214 0.83 4.31 7.74
C SER A 214 -0.62 4.72 7.47
N PRO A 215 -0.96 5.16 6.25
CA PRO A 215 -0.10 5.40 5.08
C PRO A 215 0.55 6.80 5.07
N ALA A 216 0.56 7.51 6.19
CA ALA A 216 1.12 8.87 6.32
C ALA A 216 2.63 8.97 6.03
N ASN A 217 3.32 7.83 5.89
CA ASN A 217 4.78 7.75 5.72
C ASN A 217 5.53 8.51 6.84
N ILE A 218 5.05 8.37 8.07
CA ILE A 218 5.76 8.80 9.27
C ILE A 218 6.48 7.57 9.80
N TYR A 219 7.80 7.62 9.84
CA TYR A 219 8.64 6.55 10.34
C TYR A 219 9.62 7.05 11.39
N THR A 220 10.15 6.14 12.20
CA THR A 220 11.16 6.47 13.21
C THR A 220 12.55 6.17 12.66
N SER A 221 13.44 7.16 12.72
CA SER A 221 14.88 6.98 12.45
C SER A 221 15.60 6.63 13.74
N LEU A 222 16.46 5.60 13.67
CA LEU A 222 17.33 5.16 14.75
C LEU A 222 18.79 5.42 14.35
N THR A 223 19.58 5.95 15.26
CA THR A 223 21.02 6.16 15.05
C THR A 223 21.81 5.26 15.97
N VAL A 224 22.52 4.30 15.40
CA VAL A 224 23.48 3.45 16.11
C VAL A 224 24.83 4.15 16.12
N ARG A 225 25.35 4.47 17.31
CA ARG A 225 26.64 5.14 17.52
C ARG A 225 27.79 4.14 17.31
N MET A 226 28.28 4.06 16.09
CA MET A 226 29.37 3.16 15.75
C MET A 226 30.68 3.53 16.46
N ASP A 227 30.93 4.82 16.64
CA ASP A 227 32.08 5.34 17.42
C ASP A 227 32.09 4.77 18.86
N SER A 228 30.94 4.72 19.52
CA SER A 228 30.81 4.15 20.86
C SER A 228 31.07 2.64 20.90
N ILE A 229 30.61 1.93 19.88
CA ILE A 229 30.86 0.50 19.74
C ILE A 229 32.37 0.23 19.50
N PHE A 230 32.98 0.98 18.59
CA PHE A 230 34.42 0.87 18.32
C PHE A 230 35.26 1.15 19.57
N ASN A 231 35.00 2.24 20.28
CA ASN A 231 35.74 2.60 21.48
C ASN A 231 35.63 1.51 22.57
N ARG A 232 34.42 0.94 22.75
CA ARG A 232 34.20 -0.11 23.74
C ARG A 232 34.92 -1.41 23.40
N ILE A 233 34.95 -1.77 22.11
CA ILE A 233 35.71 -2.94 21.61
C ILE A 233 37.22 -2.68 21.79
N ASP A 234 37.68 -1.48 21.45
CA ASP A 234 39.09 -1.10 21.56
C ASP A 234 39.60 -1.15 23.00
N GLU A 235 38.84 -0.60 23.94
CA GLU A 235 39.12 -0.69 25.37
C GLU A 235 39.23 -2.15 25.84
N GLN A 236 38.32 -3.03 25.41
CA GLN A 236 38.34 -4.44 25.79
C GLN A 236 39.51 -5.22 25.15
N LEU A 237 40.02 -4.80 24.01
CA LEU A 237 41.16 -5.38 23.32
C LEU A 237 42.50 -4.71 23.70
N GLY A 238 42.52 -3.87 24.72
CA GLY A 238 43.74 -3.21 25.27
C GLY A 238 44.24 -2.06 24.40
N ASN A 239 43.33 -1.32 23.78
CA ASN A 239 43.60 -0.18 22.89
C ASN A 239 44.44 -0.51 21.64
N ASP A 240 44.35 -1.75 21.15
CA ASP A 240 45.07 -2.20 19.97
C ASP A 240 44.16 -3.02 19.01
N SER A 241 42.95 -2.49 18.78
CA SER A 241 41.94 -3.11 17.92
C SER A 241 42.41 -3.28 16.47
N THR A 242 43.47 -2.55 16.05
CA THR A 242 44.05 -2.69 14.71
C THR A 242 44.68 -4.05 14.44
N LEU A 243 45.11 -4.74 15.51
CA LEU A 243 45.67 -6.08 15.42
C LEU A 243 44.62 -7.20 15.31
N TYR A 244 43.37 -6.88 15.51
CA TYR A 244 42.27 -7.85 15.54
C TYR A 244 41.29 -7.66 14.39
N SER A 245 40.74 -8.80 13.94
CA SER A 245 39.50 -8.82 13.14
C SER A 245 38.33 -9.14 14.07
N VAL A 246 37.33 -8.31 14.10
CA VAL A 246 36.15 -8.46 14.95
C VAL A 246 34.98 -9.01 14.14
N TYR A 247 34.30 -10.01 14.69
CA TYR A 247 33.07 -10.59 14.17
C TYR A 247 31.99 -10.54 15.23
N VAL A 248 30.86 -9.98 14.88
CA VAL A 248 29.68 -9.94 15.75
C VAL A 248 28.89 -11.23 15.54
N ASN A 249 28.81 -12.05 16.60
CA ASN A 249 28.10 -13.33 16.55
C ASN A 249 26.61 -13.16 16.83
N LYS A 250 26.25 -12.15 17.65
CA LYS A 250 24.88 -11.81 18.00
C LYS A 250 24.81 -10.31 18.27
N ALA A 251 23.80 -9.65 17.73
CA ALA A 251 23.53 -8.25 18.05
C ALA A 251 22.01 -8.02 18.00
N ASN A 252 21.34 -8.25 19.11
CA ASN A 252 19.90 -8.13 19.19
C ASN A 252 19.50 -6.70 19.55
N LEU A 253 18.64 -6.12 18.71
CA LEU A 253 17.91 -4.90 18.99
C LEU A 253 16.44 -5.27 19.23
N VAL A 254 15.93 -4.98 20.40
CA VAL A 254 14.51 -5.15 20.74
C VAL A 254 13.84 -3.78 20.73
N VAL A 255 12.78 -3.64 19.96
CA VAL A 255 11.96 -2.42 19.87
C VAL A 255 10.62 -2.71 20.53
N ASP A 256 10.44 -2.20 21.74
CA ASP A 256 9.21 -2.38 22.49
C ASP A 256 8.08 -1.53 21.93
N VAL A 257 6.91 -2.14 21.77
CA VAL A 257 5.69 -1.53 21.27
C VAL A 257 4.79 -1.20 22.45
N LEU A 258 4.39 0.06 22.52
CA LEU A 258 3.49 0.56 23.56
C LEU A 258 2.02 0.32 23.14
N TYR A 259 1.61 -0.95 23.21
CA TYR A 259 0.28 -1.39 22.86
C TYR A 259 -0.30 -2.27 23.97
N SER A 260 -1.58 -2.13 24.26
CA SER A 260 -2.30 -2.97 25.20
C SER A 260 -3.69 -3.28 24.65
N GLU A 261 -4.00 -4.56 24.49
CA GLU A 261 -5.33 -5.01 24.08
C GLU A 261 -6.39 -4.82 25.18
N THR A 262 -5.95 -4.72 26.42
CA THR A 262 -6.82 -4.72 27.61
C THR A 262 -7.19 -3.35 28.15
N SER A 263 -6.74 -2.26 27.51
CA SER A 263 -7.10 -0.93 28.02
C SER A 263 -8.59 -0.65 27.78
N SER A 264 -9.36 -0.71 28.85
CA SER A 264 -10.81 -0.47 28.90
C SER A 264 -11.23 0.95 28.48
N ASP A 265 -10.28 1.86 28.34
CA ASP A 265 -10.51 3.27 28.09
C ASP A 265 -10.43 3.67 26.60
N ARG A 266 -10.22 2.69 25.71
CA ARG A 266 -10.20 2.93 24.27
C ARG A 266 -11.28 2.11 23.61
N PRO A 267 -12.06 2.72 22.71
CA PRO A 267 -12.85 1.92 21.78
C PRO A 267 -11.90 0.94 21.07
N ARG A 268 -12.34 -0.29 20.85
CA ARG A 268 -11.60 -1.34 20.12
C ARG A 268 -11.31 -0.96 18.66
N ASP A 269 -11.19 0.31 18.40
CA ASP A 269 -10.99 0.85 17.08
C ASP A 269 -9.55 0.60 16.69
N ALA A 270 -9.36 0.02 15.55
CA ALA A 270 -8.11 -0.38 14.91
C ALA A 270 -7.07 0.76 14.70
N TRP A 271 -7.29 1.93 15.29
CA TRP A 271 -6.47 3.13 15.17
C TRP A 271 -5.04 2.93 15.64
N ASP A 272 -4.88 2.15 16.69
CA ASP A 272 -3.59 1.94 17.34
C ASP A 272 -3.03 0.54 17.09
N ALA A 273 -3.61 -0.24 16.19
CA ALA A 273 -3.09 -1.57 15.90
C ALA A 273 -1.69 -1.44 15.32
N PRO A 274 -0.66 -2.00 15.98
CA PRO A 274 0.69 -1.98 15.47
C PRO A 274 0.79 -2.79 14.18
N ALA A 275 1.72 -2.42 13.32
CA ALA A 275 1.96 -3.14 12.08
C ALA A 275 2.41 -4.58 12.37
N THR A 276 1.86 -5.55 11.64
CA THR A 276 2.27 -6.96 11.79
C THR A 276 3.74 -7.16 11.43
N TYR A 277 4.22 -6.46 10.39
CA TYR A 277 5.60 -6.52 9.93
C TYR A 277 6.23 -5.13 9.97
N MET A 278 7.40 -5.05 10.57
CA MET A 278 8.19 -3.82 10.65
C MET A 278 9.58 -4.09 10.05
N MET A 279 9.96 -3.31 9.07
CA MET A 279 11.27 -3.39 8.43
C MET A 279 12.21 -2.37 9.02
N LEU A 280 13.40 -2.82 9.43
CA LEU A 280 14.52 -1.98 9.80
C LEU A 280 15.49 -1.93 8.62
N ILE A 281 15.69 -0.77 8.04
CA ILE A 281 16.48 -0.56 6.82
C ILE A 281 17.49 0.57 6.97
N LYS A 282 18.63 0.48 6.29
CA LYS A 282 19.56 1.62 6.18
C LYS A 282 18.85 2.81 5.53
N GLU A 283 18.84 3.95 6.21
CA GLU A 283 18.05 5.13 5.81
C GLU A 283 18.37 5.60 4.38
N ASN A 284 19.64 5.55 4.00
CA ASN A 284 20.11 5.93 2.67
C ASN A 284 19.67 4.97 1.54
N GLN A 285 19.11 3.82 1.88
CA GLN A 285 18.63 2.84 0.91
C GLN A 285 17.10 2.77 0.83
N LEU A 286 16.40 3.43 1.74
CA LEU A 286 14.93 3.34 1.88
C LEU A 286 14.20 3.59 0.55
N ASP A 287 14.49 4.72 -0.12
CA ASP A 287 13.81 5.07 -1.37
C ASP A 287 14.13 4.09 -2.51
N SER A 288 15.40 3.69 -2.62
CA SER A 288 15.83 2.78 -3.67
C SER A 288 15.33 1.36 -3.50
N PHE A 289 15.11 0.93 -2.26
CA PHE A 289 14.66 -0.42 -1.92
C PHE A 289 13.30 -0.73 -2.55
N PHE A 290 12.30 0.10 -2.30
CA PHE A 290 10.97 -0.11 -2.83
C PHE A 290 10.88 0.11 -4.34
N VAL A 291 11.62 1.10 -4.86
CA VAL A 291 11.65 1.39 -6.31
C VAL A 291 12.22 0.23 -7.11
N LYS A 292 13.22 -0.46 -6.57
CA LYS A 292 13.87 -1.60 -7.24
C LYS A 292 13.24 -2.94 -6.89
N ASN A 293 12.14 -2.96 -6.14
CA ASN A 293 11.49 -4.18 -5.63
C ASN A 293 12.51 -5.14 -4.98
N GLN A 294 13.40 -4.60 -4.15
CA GLN A 294 14.42 -5.40 -3.47
C GLN A 294 13.79 -6.28 -2.39
N LEU A 295 14.40 -7.43 -2.16
CA LEU A 295 14.08 -8.29 -1.02
C LEU A 295 15.00 -7.97 0.17
N PRO A 296 14.56 -8.28 1.41
CA PRO A 296 15.35 -8.03 2.60
C PRO A 296 16.65 -8.84 2.58
N SER A 297 17.66 -8.28 3.20
CA SER A 297 18.94 -8.94 3.44
C SER A 297 19.54 -8.44 4.74
N ASP A 298 20.25 -9.29 5.45
CA ASP A 298 20.85 -8.98 6.75
C ASP A 298 21.90 -7.84 6.71
N THR A 299 22.29 -7.41 5.52
CA THR A 299 23.25 -6.30 5.33
C THR A 299 22.60 -4.98 5.06
N CYS A 300 21.32 -4.98 4.69
CA CYS A 300 20.61 -3.80 4.17
C CYS A 300 19.30 -3.53 4.90
N ALA A 301 18.44 -4.56 4.99
CA ALA A 301 17.08 -4.44 5.49
C ALA A 301 16.65 -5.76 6.16
N ILE A 302 16.16 -5.67 7.39
CA ILE A 302 15.70 -6.80 8.19
C ILE A 302 14.23 -6.61 8.50
N VAL A 303 13.43 -7.65 8.31
CA VAL A 303 12.00 -7.62 8.62
C VAL A 303 11.75 -8.40 9.91
N ALA A 304 11.09 -7.77 10.86
CA ALA A 304 10.62 -8.42 12.07
C ALA A 304 9.09 -8.51 12.07
N THR A 305 8.59 -9.59 12.65
CA THR A 305 7.16 -9.78 12.93
C THR A 305 6.86 -9.31 14.34
N LEU A 306 5.72 -8.66 14.53
CA LEU A 306 5.24 -8.32 15.87
C LEU A 306 5.09 -9.59 16.69
N SER A 307 5.73 -9.64 17.84
CA SER A 307 5.69 -10.76 18.77
C SER A 307 5.18 -10.32 20.14
N ALA A 308 4.30 -11.12 20.72
CA ALA A 308 3.87 -10.97 22.10
C ALA A 308 4.81 -11.75 23.02
N ARG A 309 5.11 -11.17 24.19
CA ARG A 309 5.78 -11.83 25.28
C ARG A 309 5.06 -11.49 26.58
N VAL A 310 5.12 -12.36 27.57
CA VAL A 310 4.55 -12.11 28.88
C VAL A 310 5.70 -11.77 29.84
N ASP A 311 5.54 -10.68 30.59
CA ASP A 311 6.50 -10.29 31.62
C ASP A 311 6.28 -11.12 32.91
N SER A 312 7.13 -10.88 33.92
CA SER A 312 7.06 -11.56 35.22
C SER A 312 5.81 -11.21 36.05
N LEU A 313 5.01 -10.24 35.61
CA LEU A 313 3.77 -9.78 36.23
C LEU A 313 2.52 -10.18 35.42
N ASP A 314 2.67 -11.11 34.47
CA ASP A 314 1.63 -11.55 33.53
C ASP A 314 1.10 -10.44 32.62
N ASN A 315 1.83 -9.35 32.40
CA ASN A 315 1.46 -8.35 31.40
C ASN A 315 1.92 -8.79 30.02
N GLU A 316 1.05 -8.63 29.04
CA GLU A 316 1.37 -8.87 27.64
C GLU A 316 2.14 -7.68 27.05
N LEU A 317 3.37 -7.92 26.63
CA LEU A 317 4.27 -6.96 26.01
C LEU A 317 4.48 -7.32 24.54
N TYR A 318 4.48 -6.32 23.68
CA TYR A 318 4.68 -6.49 22.24
C TYR A 318 6.02 -5.89 21.83
N SER A 319 6.73 -6.56 20.93
CA SER A 319 8.02 -6.07 20.43
C SER A 319 8.35 -6.58 19.02
N TYR A 320 9.27 -5.85 18.37
CA TYR A 320 9.98 -6.30 17.18
C TYR A 320 11.43 -6.57 17.55
N THR A 321 11.97 -7.73 17.15
CA THR A 321 13.35 -8.12 17.43
C THR A 321 14.14 -8.23 16.13
N TYR A 322 15.31 -7.59 16.09
CA TYR A 322 16.19 -7.54 14.94
C TYR A 322 17.58 -8.08 15.31
N ASP A 323 18.14 -8.96 14.48
CA ASP A 323 19.52 -9.36 14.59
C ASP A 323 20.39 -8.50 13.65
N LEU A 324 21.18 -7.61 14.25
CA LEU A 324 22.07 -6.69 13.55
C LEU A 324 23.48 -7.27 13.32
N SER A 325 23.76 -8.51 13.68
CA SER A 325 25.10 -9.10 13.71
C SER A 325 25.85 -8.97 12.38
N THR A 326 25.17 -9.30 11.26
CA THR A 326 25.75 -9.19 9.91
C THR A 326 25.99 -7.75 9.51
N MET A 327 25.02 -6.87 9.77
CA MET A 327 25.10 -5.45 9.44
C MET A 327 26.22 -4.75 10.21
N LEU A 328 26.35 -5.01 11.52
CA LEU A 328 27.40 -4.46 12.35
C LEU A 328 28.78 -5.04 11.99
N THR A 329 28.87 -6.35 11.72
CA THR A 329 30.12 -6.96 11.25
C THR A 329 30.61 -6.31 9.96
N GLN A 330 29.71 -6.09 9.01
CA GLN A 330 30.05 -5.40 7.76
C GLN A 330 30.57 -4.00 8.03
N GLN A 331 29.91 -3.25 8.91
CA GLN A 331 30.27 -1.89 9.26
C GLN A 331 31.63 -1.82 10.00
N LEU A 332 31.86 -2.74 10.95
CA LEU A 332 33.13 -2.85 11.67
C LEU A 332 34.31 -3.21 10.77
N ARG A 333 34.05 -3.92 9.65
CA ARG A 333 35.08 -4.34 8.70
C ARG A 333 35.24 -3.36 7.53
N SER A 334 34.33 -2.44 7.34
CA SER A 334 34.46 -1.43 6.30
C SER A 334 35.66 -0.50 6.61
N LYS A 335 36.38 -0.11 5.58
CA LYS A 335 37.49 0.85 5.72
C LYS A 335 37.01 2.29 5.95
N GLU A 336 35.71 2.50 5.81
CA GLU A 336 35.09 3.79 6.04
C GLU A 336 34.80 3.92 7.53
N ASN A 337 35.45 4.86 8.19
CA ASN A 337 35.13 5.23 9.59
C ASN A 337 33.78 5.95 9.63
N VAL A 338 32.71 5.17 9.58
CA VAL A 338 31.36 5.73 9.76
C VAL A 338 31.08 5.83 11.25
N SER A 339 30.95 7.03 11.75
CA SER A 339 30.66 7.31 13.16
C SER A 339 29.26 6.90 13.57
N GLU A 340 28.31 6.90 12.63
CA GLU A 340 26.90 6.63 12.85
C GLU A 340 26.32 5.72 11.76
N LEU A 341 25.56 4.71 12.17
CA LEU A 341 24.72 3.91 11.28
C LEU A 341 23.27 4.36 11.46
N ARG A 342 22.70 4.99 10.43
CA ARG A 342 21.31 5.45 10.44
C ARG A 342 20.39 4.42 9.84
N LEU A 343 19.37 4.05 10.61
CA LEU A 343 18.37 3.02 10.28
C LEU A 343 16.98 3.64 10.36
N ALA A 344 16.09 3.19 9.50
CA ALA A 344 14.68 3.60 9.52
C ALA A 344 13.80 2.39 9.87
N LEU A 345 12.82 2.59 10.74
CA LEU A 345 11.75 1.63 11.03
C LEU A 345 10.53 1.98 10.19
N VAL A 346 10.16 1.09 9.27
CA VAL A 346 9.11 1.32 8.28
C VAL A 346 8.10 0.16 8.30
N PRO A 347 6.79 0.42 8.41
CA PRO A 347 5.78 -0.61 8.37
C PRO A 347 5.63 -1.13 6.93
N VAL A 348 5.59 -2.46 6.78
CA VAL A 348 5.57 -3.11 5.48
C VAL A 348 4.49 -4.17 5.37
N SER A 349 4.02 -4.40 4.16
CA SER A 349 3.22 -5.56 3.79
C SER A 349 4.14 -6.59 3.14
N VAL A 350 4.06 -7.82 3.63
CA VAL A 350 4.95 -8.92 3.22
C VAL A 350 4.12 -10.01 2.54
N THR A 351 4.58 -10.45 1.39
CA THR A 351 4.05 -11.65 0.73
C THR A 351 5.07 -12.78 0.88
N THR A 352 4.61 -13.92 1.36
CA THR A 352 5.44 -15.11 1.56
C THR A 352 5.00 -16.25 0.67
N ASN A 353 5.93 -17.12 0.34
CA ASN A 353 5.61 -18.41 -0.28
C ASN A 353 5.00 -19.34 0.77
N SER A 354 3.83 -19.90 0.47
CA SER A 354 3.09 -20.81 1.38
C SER A 354 3.87 -22.07 1.75
N SER A 355 4.83 -22.51 0.92
CA SER A 355 5.55 -23.77 1.12
C SER A 355 6.72 -23.66 2.09
N ASN A 356 7.37 -22.49 2.19
CA ASN A 356 8.62 -22.32 2.95
C ASN A 356 8.73 -21.01 3.72
N SER A 357 7.66 -20.22 3.78
CA SER A 357 7.61 -18.90 4.44
C SER A 357 8.66 -17.90 3.95
N THR A 358 9.27 -18.14 2.78
CA THR A 358 10.23 -17.20 2.19
C THR A 358 9.51 -15.98 1.68
N ILE A 359 10.05 -14.80 1.98
CA ILE A 359 9.52 -13.54 1.51
C ILE A 359 9.72 -13.42 0.00
N THR A 360 8.64 -13.24 -0.74
CA THR A 360 8.64 -13.10 -2.20
C THR A 360 8.43 -11.67 -2.66
N SER A 361 7.79 -10.84 -1.84
CA SER A 361 7.57 -9.43 -2.13
C SER A 361 7.43 -8.62 -0.85
N ILE A 362 7.92 -7.40 -0.88
CA ILE A 362 7.72 -6.39 0.18
C ILE A 362 7.26 -5.09 -0.45
N LYS A 363 6.20 -4.50 0.13
CA LYS A 363 5.66 -3.20 -0.26
C LYS A 363 5.51 -2.34 1.00
N GLN A 364 5.58 -1.02 0.85
CA GLN A 364 5.18 -0.13 1.94
C GLN A 364 3.74 -0.42 2.33
N MET A 365 3.45 -0.41 3.62
CA MET A 365 2.11 -0.63 4.14
C MET A 365 1.20 0.51 3.70
N GLN A 366 0.06 0.18 3.09
CA GLN A 366 -0.94 1.14 2.61
C GLN A 366 -2.18 1.18 3.51
N THR A 367 -2.33 0.23 4.42
CA THR A 367 -3.41 0.19 5.39
C THR A 367 -3.13 1.13 6.56
N ILE A 368 -4.19 1.62 7.20
CA ILE A 368 -4.07 2.48 8.38
C ILE A 368 -3.48 1.66 9.54
N SER A 369 -2.41 2.19 10.11
CA SER A 369 -1.76 1.64 11.29
C SER A 369 -1.01 2.76 12.01
N ALA A 370 -1.05 2.75 13.33
CA ALA A 370 -0.30 3.66 14.17
C ALA A 370 0.44 2.86 15.24
N THR A 371 1.72 2.58 15.00
CA THR A 371 2.58 1.88 15.93
C THR A 371 3.27 2.91 16.84
N ARG A 372 3.07 2.78 18.14
CA ARG A 372 3.82 3.53 19.14
C ARG A 372 4.93 2.66 19.69
N ILE A 373 6.13 3.15 19.67
CA ILE A 373 7.30 2.45 20.19
C ILE A 373 7.94 3.24 21.33
N ARG A 374 8.60 2.54 22.24
CA ARG A 374 9.43 3.17 23.25
C ARG A 374 10.60 3.88 22.57
N SER A 375 10.88 5.11 23.00
CA SER A 375 12.02 5.88 22.49
C SER A 375 13.34 5.28 22.96
N ALA A 376 14.35 5.31 22.11
CA ALA A 376 15.71 4.92 22.49
C ALA A 376 16.30 5.77 23.63
N ASN A 377 15.81 6.99 23.78
CA ASN A 377 16.24 7.93 24.85
C ASN A 377 15.29 7.90 26.06
N ASN A 378 14.48 6.85 26.22
CA ASN A 378 13.63 6.72 27.40
C ASN A 378 14.50 6.73 28.68
N SER A 379 14.12 7.54 29.65
CA SER A 379 14.93 7.74 30.87
C SER A 379 14.88 6.55 31.82
N SER A 380 13.82 5.76 31.76
CA SER A 380 13.61 4.63 32.69
C SER A 380 14.12 3.30 32.09
N ASP A 381 14.06 3.15 30.79
CA ASP A 381 14.41 1.91 30.11
C ASP A 381 14.85 2.24 28.67
N PRO A 382 16.11 2.65 28.50
CA PRO A 382 16.65 3.02 27.21
C PRO A 382 16.77 1.80 26.30
N MET A 383 16.60 2.00 24.99
CA MET A 383 16.77 0.94 24.02
C MET A 383 18.25 0.60 23.88
N ASP A 384 18.58 -0.67 24.06
CA ASP A 384 19.96 -1.16 24.01
C ASP A 384 20.15 -2.16 22.87
N ILE A 385 21.43 -2.40 22.48
CA ILE A 385 21.86 -3.48 21.62
C ILE A 385 22.70 -4.45 22.44
N GLU A 386 22.17 -5.65 22.70
CA GLU A 386 22.94 -6.71 23.31
C GLU A 386 23.86 -7.33 22.26
N MET A 387 25.18 -7.20 22.43
CA MET A 387 26.16 -7.65 21.45
C MET A 387 27.12 -8.69 22.02
N VAL A 388 27.28 -9.80 21.29
CA VAL A 388 28.30 -10.81 21.52
C VAL A 388 29.22 -10.86 20.30
N TYR A 389 30.51 -10.72 20.50
CA TYR A 389 31.48 -10.73 19.42
C TYR A 389 32.70 -11.62 19.75
N CYS A 390 33.43 -12.04 18.73
CA CYS A 390 34.74 -12.66 18.85
C CYS A 390 35.77 -11.85 18.08
N SER A 391 37.00 -11.90 18.57
CA SER A 391 38.15 -11.24 17.95
C SER A 391 39.24 -12.27 17.60
N PHE A 392 39.85 -12.09 16.44
CA PHE A 392 40.93 -12.95 15.97
C PHE A 392 42.14 -12.07 15.63
N ASN A 393 43.33 -12.52 16.02
CA ASN A 393 44.56 -11.84 15.61
C ASN A 393 44.64 -11.78 14.07
N ARG A 394 44.91 -10.61 13.55
CA ARG A 394 45.27 -10.47 12.13
C ARG A 394 46.66 -11.07 11.99
N THR A 395 46.77 -12.30 11.45
CA THR A 395 48.05 -12.84 11.01
C THR A 395 48.68 -11.87 10.02
N ARG A 396 49.87 -11.35 10.35
CA ARG A 396 50.68 -10.50 9.47
C ARG A 396 51.03 -11.21 8.17
#